data_5a3d18009f8fcf77f3cf7229967003a7
#
_entry.id   5a3d18009f8fcf77f3cf7229967003a7
#
_cell.length_a   1.000
_cell.length_b   1.000
_cell.length_c   1.000
_cell.angle_alpha   90.00
_cell.angle_beta   90.00
_cell.angle_gamma   90.00
#
_symmetry.space_group_name_H-M   'P 1'
#
loop_
_entity.id
_entity.type
_entity.pdbx_description
1 polymer ?
#
loop_
_entity_poly.entity_id
_entity_poly.type
_entity_poly.pdbx_seq_one_letter_code
_entity_poly.pdbx_strand_id
1 'polypeptide(L)'
;KAAAAVVSINTSKAAERNPNASDPWFRFFFGDRDSQPQAGLGSGVIVSADGYILTNNHVVEGADEIEVILNDARRTKAKVIGTDPDTDLAVLKISLDRLPVIALGNAETLQVGDQVLAIGNPFGVGQTVTGGIVSALGRNQLGINTFENFIQTDAAINPGNSGGALV
;
A
#
# COMPACT_ATOMS: atom_id res chain seq x y z
N LYS A 1 -10.47 -0.62 -16.35
CA LYS A 1 -10.67 0.69 -15.69
C LYS A 1 -10.11 0.71 -14.25
N ALA A 2 -10.33 -0.36 -13.45
CA ALA A 2 -9.82 -0.43 -12.08
C ALA A 2 -8.28 -0.35 -12.02
N ALA A 3 -7.58 -1.01 -12.91
CA ALA A 3 -6.12 -1.03 -12.94
C ALA A 3 -5.49 0.36 -13.10
N ALA A 4 -6.13 1.26 -13.84
CA ALA A 4 -5.64 2.63 -14.02
C ALA A 4 -5.64 3.44 -12.71
N ALA A 5 -6.51 3.11 -11.76
CA ALA A 5 -6.61 3.78 -10.47
C ALA A 5 -5.62 3.23 -9.43
N VAL A 6 -4.92 2.13 -9.71
CA VAL A 6 -3.93 1.56 -8.82
C VAL A 6 -2.59 2.22 -9.09
N VAL A 7 -1.98 2.74 -8.03
CA VAL A 7 -0.72 3.49 -8.09
C VAL A 7 0.37 2.78 -7.30
N SER A 8 1.62 3.05 -7.65
CA SER A 8 2.78 2.65 -6.86
C SER A 8 3.06 3.69 -5.78
N ILE A 9 3.42 3.23 -4.60
CA ILE A 9 3.79 4.09 -3.49
C ILE A 9 5.22 3.74 -3.08
N ASN A 10 6.12 4.70 -3.24
CA ASN A 10 7.49 4.60 -2.79
C ASN A 10 7.66 5.48 -1.55
N THR A 11 8.19 4.91 -0.50
CA THR A 11 8.46 5.63 0.73
C THR A 11 9.95 5.66 1.01
N SER A 12 10.42 6.76 1.57
CA SER A 12 11.76 6.87 2.08
C SER A 12 11.73 7.30 3.53
N LYS A 13 12.59 6.70 4.33
CA LYS A 13 12.86 7.10 5.69
C LYS A 13 14.25 7.68 5.73
N ALA A 14 14.41 8.90 6.30
CA ALA A 14 15.73 9.40 6.59
C ALA A 14 16.44 8.41 7.51
N ALA A 15 17.72 8.18 7.24
CA ALA A 15 18.54 7.37 8.15
C ALA A 15 18.46 8.01 9.54
N GLU A 16 17.85 7.29 10.50
CA GLU A 16 17.90 7.73 11.88
C GLU A 16 19.37 7.86 12.28
N ARG A 17 19.75 9.05 12.71
CA ARG A 17 21.03 9.22 13.40
C ARG A 17 20.93 8.48 14.73
N ASN A 18 21.22 7.20 14.70
CA ASN A 18 21.37 6.44 15.91
C ASN A 18 22.58 7.02 16.66
N PRO A 19 22.43 7.46 17.93
CA PRO A 19 23.57 7.96 18.71
C PRO A 19 24.66 6.90 18.85
N ASN A 20 24.38 5.64 18.60
CA ASN A 20 25.35 4.55 18.58
C ASN A 20 25.99 4.34 17.19
N ALA A 21 25.64 5.14 16.18
CA ALA A 21 26.22 5.01 14.84
C ALA A 21 27.73 5.32 14.79
N SER A 22 28.28 5.94 15.83
CA SER A 22 29.72 6.13 16.01
C SER A 22 30.42 4.97 16.71
N ASP A 23 29.67 3.96 17.17
CA ASP A 23 30.24 2.78 17.80
C ASP A 23 30.80 1.84 16.71
N PRO A 24 32.13 1.47 16.79
CA PRO A 24 32.71 0.54 15.82
C PRO A 24 32.01 -0.79 15.75
N TRP A 25 31.40 -1.25 16.84
CA TRP A 25 30.60 -2.47 16.88
C TRP A 25 29.34 -2.38 16.02
N PHE A 26 28.67 -1.26 16.08
CA PHE A 26 27.46 -1.02 15.29
C PHE A 26 27.77 -1.03 13.79
N ARG A 27 28.90 -0.40 13.38
CA ARG A 27 29.36 -0.42 11.99
C ARG A 27 29.76 -1.81 11.53
N PHE A 28 30.31 -2.62 12.41
CA PHE A 28 30.71 -3.98 12.09
C PHE A 28 29.51 -4.90 11.83
N PHE A 29 28.43 -4.80 12.61
CA PHE A 29 27.25 -5.65 12.48
C PHE A 29 26.25 -5.15 11.45
N PHE A 30 26.11 -3.85 11.27
CA PHE A 30 25.08 -3.25 10.41
C PHE A 30 25.66 -2.58 9.16
N GLY A 31 26.98 -2.44 9.06
CA GLY A 31 27.65 -1.84 7.92
C GLY A 31 27.20 -0.41 7.65
N ASP A 32 27.49 0.10 6.46
CA ASP A 32 27.05 1.44 6.04
C ASP A 32 25.55 1.51 5.67
N ARG A 33 24.79 0.47 5.96
CA ARG A 33 23.35 0.41 5.64
C ARG A 33 22.55 1.47 6.40
N ASP A 34 23.02 1.94 7.54
CA ASP A 34 22.33 2.95 8.34
C ASP A 34 22.47 4.37 7.80
N SER A 35 23.39 4.59 6.86
CA SER A 35 23.57 5.88 6.20
C SER A 35 22.71 6.04 4.96
N GLN A 36 22.03 4.97 4.50
CA GLN A 36 21.15 5.01 3.34
C GLN A 36 19.69 5.12 3.76
N PRO A 37 18.89 5.97 3.08
CA PRO A 37 17.44 6.02 3.32
C PRO A 37 16.85 4.63 3.11
N GLN A 38 16.05 4.17 4.06
CA GLN A 38 15.28 2.95 3.87
C GLN A 38 14.12 3.24 2.90
N ALA A 39 14.09 2.51 1.81
CA ALA A 39 13.01 2.60 0.83
C ALA A 39 11.96 1.53 1.12
N GLY A 40 10.70 1.94 1.22
CA GLY A 40 9.55 1.06 1.27
C GLY A 40 8.81 1.09 -0.06
N LEU A 41 8.08 0.02 -0.35
CA LEU A 41 7.34 -0.14 -1.57
C LEU A 41 5.96 -0.72 -1.29
N GLY A 42 4.94 -0.15 -1.90
CA GLY A 42 3.57 -0.62 -1.81
C GLY A 42 2.72 -0.10 -2.94
N SER A 43 1.45 -0.31 -2.82
CA SER A 43 0.44 0.14 -3.78
C SER A 43 -0.63 0.96 -3.07
N GLY A 44 -1.38 1.72 -3.84
CA GLY A 44 -2.53 2.47 -3.36
C GLY A 44 -3.59 2.57 -4.44
N VAL A 45 -4.75 3.09 -4.07
CA VAL A 45 -5.89 3.21 -4.96
C VAL A 45 -6.43 4.63 -4.91
N ILE A 46 -6.58 5.27 -6.06
CA ILE A 46 -7.18 6.59 -6.16
C ILE A 46 -8.69 6.47 -5.98
N VAL A 47 -9.22 7.06 -4.92
CA VAL A 47 -10.64 6.96 -4.56
C VAL A 47 -11.44 8.22 -4.83
N SER A 48 -10.76 9.32 -5.20
CA SER A 48 -11.39 10.62 -5.44
C SER A 48 -10.66 11.39 -6.52
N ALA A 49 -11.40 12.12 -7.34
CA ALA A 49 -10.84 13.02 -8.35
C ALA A 49 -10.02 14.17 -7.72
N ASP A 50 -10.25 14.46 -6.45
CA ASP A 50 -9.48 15.46 -5.69
C ASP A 50 -8.07 15.01 -5.34
N GLY A 51 -7.74 13.72 -5.56
CA GLY A 51 -6.42 13.18 -5.33
C GLY A 51 -6.26 12.41 -4.02
N TYR A 52 -7.34 11.93 -3.43
CA TYR A 52 -7.26 11.07 -2.25
C TYR A 52 -6.92 9.64 -2.66
N ILE A 53 -5.94 9.07 -1.98
CA ILE A 53 -5.45 7.70 -2.23
C ILE A 53 -5.60 6.91 -0.94
N LEU A 54 -6.19 5.73 -1.06
CA LEU A 54 -6.30 4.77 0.03
C LEU A 54 -5.18 3.74 -0.08
N THR A 55 -4.48 3.50 1.01
CA THR A 55 -3.42 2.50 1.11
C THR A 55 -3.43 1.88 2.50
N ASN A 56 -2.49 0.99 2.78
CA ASN A 56 -2.32 0.44 4.12
C ASN A 56 -1.39 1.31 4.98
N ASN A 57 -1.69 1.37 6.27
CA ASN A 57 -0.88 2.11 7.22
C ASN A 57 0.57 1.61 7.26
N HIS A 58 0.78 0.29 7.21
CA HIS A 58 2.13 -0.28 7.25
C HIS A 58 2.99 0.11 6.05
N VAL A 59 2.39 0.54 4.93
CA VAL A 59 3.12 1.03 3.75
C VAL A 59 3.76 2.38 4.00
N VAL A 60 3.07 3.25 4.73
CA VAL A 60 3.48 4.66 4.93
C VAL A 60 3.97 4.97 6.34
N GLU A 61 3.85 4.04 7.26
CA GLU A 61 4.22 4.24 8.66
C GLU A 61 5.69 4.64 8.80
N GLY A 62 5.92 5.75 9.47
CA GLY A 62 7.28 6.26 9.72
C GLY A 62 8.00 6.80 8.50
N ALA A 63 7.35 6.94 7.36
CA ALA A 63 7.95 7.50 6.15
C ALA A 63 8.13 9.01 6.28
N ASP A 64 9.30 9.51 5.90
CA ASP A 64 9.59 10.95 5.84
C ASP A 64 9.13 11.56 4.52
N GLU A 65 9.26 10.80 3.43
CA GLU A 65 8.80 11.19 2.11
C GLU A 65 8.00 10.06 1.47
N ILE A 66 6.94 10.43 0.77
CA ILE A 66 6.08 9.51 0.04
C ILE A 66 5.94 10.02 -1.38
N GLU A 67 6.34 9.19 -2.33
CA GLU A 67 6.16 9.44 -3.76
C GLU A 67 5.12 8.48 -4.31
N VAL A 68 4.20 9.02 -5.09
CA VAL A 68 3.17 8.25 -5.79
C VAL A 68 3.46 8.26 -7.29
N ILE A 69 3.46 7.08 -7.88
CA ILE A 69 3.67 6.89 -9.32
C ILE A 69 2.40 6.29 -9.92
N LEU A 70 1.79 7.04 -10.83
CA LEU A 70 0.57 6.61 -11.51
C LEU A 70 0.89 5.58 -12.60
N ASN A 71 -0.13 4.88 -13.06
CA ASN A 71 0.01 3.88 -14.12
C ASN A 71 0.53 4.48 -15.45
N ASP A 72 0.28 5.76 -15.69
CA ASP A 72 0.78 6.50 -16.86
C ASP A 72 2.18 7.11 -16.65
N ALA A 73 2.89 6.70 -15.60
CA ALA A 73 4.22 7.15 -15.21
C ALA A 73 4.31 8.57 -14.64
N ARG A 74 3.20 9.28 -14.43
CA ARG A 74 3.22 10.54 -13.70
C ARG A 74 3.64 10.31 -12.25
N ARG A 75 4.48 11.18 -11.74
CA ARG A 75 5.01 11.09 -10.37
C ARG A 75 4.67 12.36 -9.59
N THR A 76 4.35 12.20 -8.34
CA THR A 76 4.10 13.34 -7.43
C THR A 76 4.38 12.93 -5.99
N LYS A 77 4.67 13.92 -5.17
CA LYS A 77 4.75 13.72 -3.73
C LYS A 77 3.36 13.68 -3.12
N ALA A 78 3.20 12.87 -2.09
CA ALA A 78 1.95 12.72 -1.37
C ALA A 78 2.09 13.18 0.08
N LYS A 79 0.99 13.67 0.63
CA LYS A 79 0.84 13.98 2.07
C LYS A 79 -0.02 12.95 2.73
N VAL A 80 0.35 12.54 3.95
CA VAL A 80 -0.50 11.71 4.80
C VAL A 80 -1.59 12.59 5.40
N ILE A 81 -2.83 12.30 5.07
CA ILE A 81 -3.99 13.02 5.61
C ILE A 81 -4.46 12.39 6.91
N GLY A 82 -4.43 11.08 6.99
CA GLY A 82 -4.81 10.34 8.18
C GLY A 82 -4.37 8.89 8.12
N THR A 83 -4.22 8.30 9.27
CA THR A 83 -3.87 6.88 9.42
C THR A 83 -4.72 6.26 10.49
N ASP A 84 -5.01 4.98 10.32
CA ASP A 84 -5.68 4.16 11.32
C ASP A 84 -4.91 2.85 11.49
N PRO A 85 -4.02 2.76 12.49
CA PRO A 85 -3.24 1.55 12.72
C PRO A 85 -4.10 0.31 13.04
N ASP A 86 -5.27 0.50 13.65
CA ASP A 86 -6.13 -0.62 14.05
C ASP A 86 -6.73 -1.33 12.83
N THR A 87 -7.10 -0.58 11.79
CA THR A 87 -7.59 -1.14 10.52
C THR A 87 -6.51 -1.31 9.48
N ASP A 88 -5.30 -0.83 9.76
CA ASP A 88 -4.18 -0.78 8.82
C ASP A 88 -4.51 0.01 7.56
N LEU A 89 -5.22 1.12 7.70
CA LEU A 89 -5.57 2.01 6.61
C LEU A 89 -4.87 3.36 6.73
N ALA A 90 -4.55 3.94 5.58
CA ALA A 90 -4.02 5.29 5.48
C ALA A 90 -4.60 6.01 4.27
N VAL A 91 -4.79 7.31 4.40
CA VAL A 91 -5.27 8.18 3.33
C VAL A 91 -4.18 9.17 2.99
N LEU A 92 -3.83 9.22 1.72
CA LEU A 92 -2.85 10.15 1.16
C LEU A 92 -3.54 11.17 0.26
N LYS A 93 -2.90 12.31 0.05
CA LYS A 93 -3.36 13.36 -0.85
C LYS A 93 -2.28 13.71 -1.85
N ILE A 94 -2.64 13.73 -3.12
CA ILE A 94 -1.77 14.20 -4.22
C ILE A 94 -2.44 15.36 -4.96
N SER A 95 -1.63 16.14 -5.67
CA SER A 95 -2.09 17.29 -6.46
C SER A 95 -1.76 17.06 -7.93
N LEU A 96 -2.62 16.32 -8.62
CA LEU A 96 -2.54 16.08 -10.06
C LEU A 96 -3.92 16.17 -10.68
N ASP A 97 -3.94 16.53 -11.97
CA ASP A 97 -5.15 16.57 -12.77
C ASP A 97 -5.43 15.24 -13.46
N ARG A 98 -6.66 15.05 -13.90
CA ARG A 98 -7.09 13.92 -14.72
C ARG A 98 -6.74 12.57 -14.05
N LEU A 99 -7.14 12.43 -12.81
CA LEU A 99 -6.89 11.22 -12.04
C LEU A 99 -7.94 10.16 -12.39
N PRO A 100 -7.50 8.93 -12.70
CA PRO A 100 -8.42 7.80 -12.75
C PRO A 100 -8.89 7.47 -11.33
N VAL A 101 -10.19 7.29 -11.17
CA VAL A 101 -10.81 7.01 -9.88
C VAL A 101 -11.44 5.63 -9.93
N ILE A 102 -11.21 4.84 -8.86
CA ILE A 102 -11.84 3.54 -8.73
C ILE A 102 -13.30 3.69 -8.31
N ALA A 103 -14.15 2.83 -8.83
CA ALA A 103 -15.49 2.68 -8.30
C ALA A 103 -15.43 1.70 -7.12
N LEU A 104 -15.84 2.17 -5.94
CA LEU A 104 -15.90 1.32 -4.76
C LEU A 104 -17.11 0.38 -4.88
N GLY A 105 -16.84 -0.91 -4.71
CA GLY A 105 -17.88 -1.92 -4.67
C GLY A 105 -18.45 -2.11 -3.28
N ASN A 106 -19.46 -2.94 -3.19
CA ASN A 106 -20.06 -3.33 -1.93
C ASN A 106 -19.67 -4.77 -1.59
N ALA A 107 -18.89 -4.95 -0.50
CA ALA A 107 -18.48 -6.28 -0.05
C ALA A 107 -19.66 -7.17 0.36
N GLU A 108 -20.80 -6.58 0.71
CA GLU A 108 -22.01 -7.34 1.06
C GLU A 108 -22.58 -8.15 -0.13
N THR A 109 -22.29 -7.75 -1.36
CA THR A 109 -22.72 -8.47 -2.56
C THR A 109 -21.78 -9.61 -2.95
N LEU A 110 -20.62 -9.72 -2.33
CA LEU A 110 -19.66 -10.79 -2.60
C LEU A 110 -20.15 -12.13 -2.06
N GLN A 111 -19.89 -13.16 -2.84
CA GLN A 111 -20.20 -14.55 -2.46
C GLN A 111 -18.95 -15.40 -2.54
N VAL A 112 -18.88 -16.42 -1.70
CA VAL A 112 -17.82 -17.43 -1.77
C VAL A 112 -17.89 -18.10 -3.15
N GLY A 113 -16.73 -18.19 -3.81
CA GLY A 113 -16.63 -18.69 -5.18
C GLY A 113 -16.57 -17.59 -6.25
N ASP A 114 -16.89 -16.33 -5.92
CA ASP A 114 -16.76 -15.23 -6.87
C ASP A 114 -15.29 -15.06 -7.27
N GLN A 115 -15.07 -14.81 -8.55
CA GLN A 115 -13.74 -14.52 -9.06
C GLN A 115 -13.30 -13.12 -8.66
N VAL A 116 -12.05 -13.00 -8.23
CA VAL A 116 -11.45 -11.73 -7.82
C VAL A 116 -10.06 -11.59 -8.41
N LEU A 117 -9.62 -10.33 -8.58
CA LEU A 117 -8.29 -9.99 -9.01
C LEU A 117 -7.67 -9.05 -7.98
N ALA A 118 -6.50 -9.40 -7.49
CA ALA A 118 -5.68 -8.50 -6.69
C ALA A 118 -4.73 -7.73 -7.63
N ILE A 119 -4.81 -6.42 -7.60
CA ILE A 119 -4.05 -5.55 -8.51
C ILE A 119 -3.12 -4.68 -7.67
N GLY A 120 -1.83 -4.84 -7.88
CA GLY A 120 -0.79 -3.99 -7.32
C GLY A 120 0.03 -3.34 -8.42
N ASN A 121 0.81 -2.34 -8.05
CA ASN A 121 1.74 -1.67 -8.95
C ASN A 121 3.08 -1.47 -8.24
N PRO A 122 3.80 -2.55 -7.90
CA PRO A 122 4.92 -2.49 -6.97
C PRO A 122 6.06 -1.66 -7.49
N PHE A 123 6.39 -1.46 -8.62
CA PHE A 123 7.60 -0.73 -9.05
C PHE A 123 7.30 0.50 -9.92
N GLY A 124 6.04 0.81 -10.18
CA GLY A 124 5.69 1.85 -11.13
C GLY A 124 6.06 1.51 -12.57
N VAL A 125 6.59 0.33 -12.82
CA VAL A 125 7.01 -0.13 -14.14
C VAL A 125 6.06 -1.14 -14.76
N GLY A 126 5.03 -1.52 -14.03
CA GLY A 126 4.01 -2.45 -14.51
C GLY A 126 3.17 -2.95 -13.35
N GLN A 127 1.92 -3.23 -13.66
CA GLN A 127 0.98 -3.76 -12.68
C GLN A 127 1.15 -5.26 -12.53
N THR A 128 1.05 -5.71 -11.29
CA THR A 128 0.97 -7.13 -10.97
C THR A 128 -0.50 -7.47 -10.70
N VAL A 129 -1.00 -8.46 -11.41
CA VAL A 129 -2.38 -8.92 -11.26
C VAL A 129 -2.35 -10.39 -10.90
N THR A 130 -2.97 -10.75 -9.79
CA THR A 130 -3.16 -12.15 -9.40
C THR A 130 -4.64 -12.43 -9.32
N GLY A 131 -5.03 -13.62 -9.79
CA GLY A 131 -6.42 -14.06 -9.81
C GLY A 131 -6.69 -15.17 -8.83
N GLY A 132 -7.88 -15.19 -8.31
CA GLY A 132 -8.38 -16.23 -7.43
C GLY A 132 -9.87 -16.14 -7.23
N ILE A 133 -10.36 -16.80 -6.21
CA ILE A 133 -11.76 -16.75 -5.81
C ILE A 133 -11.88 -16.27 -4.37
N VAL A 134 -13.06 -15.80 -4.01
CA VAL A 134 -13.44 -15.56 -2.63
C VAL A 134 -13.55 -16.90 -1.92
N SER A 135 -12.71 -17.17 -0.94
CA SER A 135 -12.68 -18.43 -0.21
C SER A 135 -13.54 -18.39 1.04
N ALA A 136 -13.64 -17.23 1.69
CA ALA A 136 -14.49 -17.01 2.85
C ALA A 136 -14.80 -15.53 3.03
N LEU A 137 -15.88 -15.24 3.73
CA LEU A 137 -16.32 -13.88 4.07
C LEU A 137 -16.47 -13.77 5.59
N GLY A 138 -16.33 -12.53 6.09
CA GLY A 138 -16.58 -12.23 7.49
C GLY A 138 -15.72 -13.00 8.48
N ARG A 139 -14.46 -13.26 8.12
CA ARG A 139 -13.51 -13.93 9.02
C ARG A 139 -13.18 -13.02 10.20
N ASN A 140 -13.87 -13.25 11.31
CA ASN A 140 -13.59 -12.67 12.60
C ASN A 140 -12.82 -13.73 13.41
N GLN A 141 -11.93 -13.36 14.30
CA GLN A 141 -11.20 -14.25 15.23
C GLN A 141 -9.82 -14.70 14.73
N LEU A 142 -9.20 -13.95 13.84
CA LEU A 142 -7.79 -14.20 13.49
C LEU A 142 -6.84 -13.63 14.55
N GLY A 143 -7.33 -12.80 15.48
CA GLY A 143 -6.53 -12.23 16.56
C GLY A 143 -5.46 -11.23 16.10
N ILE A 144 -5.51 -10.78 14.86
CA ILE A 144 -4.49 -9.93 14.26
C ILE A 144 -4.80 -8.45 14.43
N ASN A 145 -6.08 -8.07 14.31
CA ASN A 145 -6.53 -6.69 14.41
C ASN A 145 -7.84 -6.60 15.21
N THR A 146 -8.13 -5.41 15.74
CA THR A 146 -9.34 -5.12 16.51
C THR A 146 -10.62 -5.19 15.65
N PHE A 147 -10.51 -4.86 14.36
CA PHE A 147 -11.62 -4.91 13.40
C PHE A 147 -11.36 -6.02 12.38
N GLU A 148 -11.99 -7.16 12.60
CA GLU A 148 -11.82 -8.34 11.77
C GLU A 148 -13.11 -8.62 11.01
N ASN A 149 -13.18 -8.23 9.75
CA ASN A 149 -14.24 -8.61 8.82
C ASN A 149 -13.61 -8.77 7.44
N PHE A 150 -12.65 -9.70 7.38
CA PHE A 150 -11.83 -9.88 6.19
C PHE A 150 -12.53 -10.69 5.12
N ILE A 151 -12.25 -10.35 3.87
CA ILE A 151 -12.51 -11.20 2.72
C ILE A 151 -11.30 -12.09 2.52
N GLN A 152 -11.48 -13.40 2.60
CA GLN A 152 -10.42 -14.35 2.34
C GLN A 152 -10.45 -14.75 0.85
N THR A 153 -9.28 -14.76 0.22
CA THR A 153 -9.11 -15.18 -1.17
C THR A 153 -7.87 -16.04 -1.31
N ASP A 154 -7.83 -16.90 -2.31
CA ASP A 154 -6.65 -17.67 -2.70
C ASP A 154 -5.80 -16.95 -3.76
N ALA A 155 -6.19 -15.75 -4.20
CA ALA A 155 -5.36 -14.92 -5.04
C ALA A 155 -4.01 -14.66 -4.34
N ALA A 156 -2.91 -14.80 -5.07
CA ALA A 156 -1.59 -14.63 -4.47
C ALA A 156 -1.40 -13.18 -4.00
N ILE A 157 -1.11 -13.02 -2.71
CA ILE A 157 -0.79 -11.74 -2.10
C ILE A 157 0.72 -11.72 -1.86
N ASN A 158 1.40 -10.78 -2.46
CA ASN A 158 2.85 -10.64 -2.42
C ASN A 158 3.23 -9.25 -1.88
N PRO A 159 4.46 -9.07 -1.37
CA PRO A 159 4.98 -7.74 -1.10
C PRO A 159 4.86 -6.88 -2.37
N GLY A 160 4.34 -5.70 -2.25
CA GLY A 160 4.14 -4.79 -3.36
C GLY A 160 2.69 -4.66 -3.83
N ASN A 161 1.83 -5.67 -3.65
CA ASN A 161 0.39 -5.45 -3.85
C ASN A 161 -0.35 -5.01 -2.58
N SER A 162 0.37 -4.86 -1.45
CA SER A 162 -0.18 -4.23 -0.25
C SER A 162 -0.71 -2.83 -0.55
N GLY A 163 -1.95 -2.57 -0.17
CA GLY A 163 -2.67 -1.33 -0.47
C GLY A 163 -3.29 -1.29 -1.86
N GLY A 164 -3.09 -2.30 -2.69
CA GLY A 164 -3.71 -2.41 -4.00
C GLY A 164 -5.19 -2.83 -3.95
N ALA A 165 -5.83 -2.82 -5.11
CA ALA A 165 -7.24 -3.12 -5.24
C ALA A 165 -7.51 -4.63 -5.29
N LEU A 166 -8.63 -5.02 -4.72
CA LEU A 166 -9.27 -6.31 -4.98
C LEU A 166 -10.54 -6.05 -5.78
N VAL A 167 -10.63 -6.60 -6.97
CA VAL A 167 -11.74 -6.38 -7.91
C VAL A 167 -12.35 -7.67 -8.40
#